data_4fd41d39f98b777fca96bcf1223677f6
#
_entry.id   4fd41d39f98b777fca96bcf1223677f6
#
_cell.length_a   1.000
_cell.length_b   1.000
_cell.length_c   1.000
_cell.angle_alpha   90.00
_cell.angle_beta   90.00
_cell.angle_gamma   90.00
#
_symmetry.space_group_name_H-M   'P 1'
#
loop_
_entity.id
_entity.type
_entity.pdbx_description
1 polymer ?
#
loop_
_entity_poly.entity_id
_entity_poly.type
_entity_poly.pdbx_seq_one_letter_code
_entity_poly.pdbx_strand_id
1 'polypeptide(L)'
;MSKMVFFHKEIEKIDMGKGVIRQDFAEGENMNVLHWNMADQSVVGMHTHPQEQFGLVIKGGFKLTIGDQLYELKAGDAYLVPADVPHGFVAIGETEAIDVFAPKKSEFPWDKK
;
A
#
# COMPACT_ATOMS: atom_id res chain seq x y z
N MET A 1 26.70 3.32 -3.16
CA MET A 1 26.21 3.11 -1.78
C MET A 1 24.72 3.27 -1.75
N SER A 2 24.04 2.39 -1.06
CA SER A 2 22.58 2.46 -0.95
C SER A 2 22.16 3.62 -0.08
N LYS A 3 21.07 4.25 -0.47
CA LYS A 3 20.44 5.28 0.33
C LYS A 3 19.79 4.63 1.56
N MET A 4 20.01 5.20 2.73
CA MET A 4 19.55 4.62 3.98
C MET A 4 18.55 5.50 4.73
N VAL A 5 18.38 6.76 4.31
CA VAL A 5 17.45 7.69 4.95
C VAL A 5 16.59 8.34 3.85
N PHE A 6 15.30 8.44 4.13
CA PHE A 6 14.32 8.90 3.14
C PHE A 6 13.48 10.00 3.78
N PHE A 7 13.58 11.21 3.25
CA PHE A 7 12.85 12.35 3.79
C PHE A 7 11.54 12.52 3.03
N HIS A 8 10.44 12.43 3.74
CA HIS A 8 9.08 12.48 3.17
C HIS A 8 8.90 13.64 2.18
N LYS A 9 9.43 14.82 2.55
CA LYS A 9 9.27 16.03 1.73
C LYS A 9 10.00 15.95 0.38
N GLU A 10 11.01 15.08 0.28
CA GLU A 10 11.86 14.98 -0.91
C GLU A 10 11.42 13.87 -1.85
N ILE A 11 10.50 13.03 -1.41
CA ILE A 11 10.06 11.89 -2.21
C ILE A 11 8.93 12.33 -3.11
N GLU A 12 9.11 12.08 -4.40
CA GLU A 12 8.12 12.44 -5.42
C GLU A 12 6.77 11.81 -5.12
N LYS A 13 5.71 12.61 -5.20
CA LYS A 13 4.34 12.13 -5.10
C LYS A 13 3.87 11.74 -6.49
N ILE A 14 3.41 10.51 -6.62
CA ILE A 14 2.94 9.97 -7.88
C ILE A 14 1.42 9.86 -7.80
N ASP A 15 0.73 10.62 -8.66
CA ASP A 15 -0.73 10.59 -8.72
C ASP A 15 -1.15 9.38 -9.54
N MET A 16 -1.77 8.41 -8.86
CA MET A 16 -2.23 7.16 -9.49
C MET A 16 -3.64 7.31 -10.08
N GLY A 17 -4.25 8.48 -9.92
CA GLY A 17 -5.63 8.72 -10.33
C GLY A 17 -6.61 8.27 -9.27
N LYS A 18 -7.87 8.74 -9.41
CA LYS A 18 -8.99 8.32 -8.57
C LYS A 18 -8.75 8.53 -7.07
N GLY A 19 -7.96 9.56 -6.72
CA GLY A 19 -7.73 9.92 -5.32
C GLY A 19 -6.61 9.19 -4.63
N VAL A 20 -5.78 8.43 -5.36
CA VAL A 20 -4.69 7.66 -4.78
C VAL A 20 -3.35 8.31 -5.13
N ILE A 21 -2.58 8.65 -4.11
CA ILE A 21 -1.24 9.23 -4.25
C ILE A 21 -0.23 8.26 -3.66
N ARG A 22 0.80 7.91 -4.42
CA ARG A 22 1.85 6.99 -4.01
C ARG A 22 3.18 7.72 -3.85
N GLN A 23 3.93 7.32 -2.83
CA GLN A 23 5.33 7.71 -2.70
C GLN A 23 6.15 6.43 -2.51
N ASP A 24 7.22 6.29 -3.28
CA ASP A 24 8.13 5.14 -3.15
C ASP A 24 9.13 5.49 -2.06
N PHE A 25 8.84 5.06 -0.82
CA PHE A 25 9.61 5.48 0.35
C PHE A 25 11.00 4.88 0.38
N ALA A 26 11.11 3.57 0.22
CA ALA A 26 12.39 2.90 0.42
C ALA A 26 12.48 1.66 -0.45
N GLU A 27 13.72 1.33 -0.82
CA GLU A 27 13.98 0.10 -1.55
C GLU A 27 15.27 -0.51 -1.00
N GLY A 28 15.15 -1.72 -0.43
CA GLY A 28 16.28 -2.50 0.03
C GLY A 28 16.63 -3.60 -0.96
N GLU A 29 17.43 -4.56 -0.53
CA GLU A 29 17.75 -5.72 -1.37
C GLU A 29 16.58 -6.68 -1.45
N ASN A 30 15.85 -6.85 -0.34
CA ASN A 30 14.81 -7.88 -0.22
C ASN A 30 13.41 -7.32 0.03
N MET A 31 13.27 -6.00 0.09
CA MET A 31 11.99 -5.37 0.40
C MET A 31 11.91 -3.99 -0.21
N ASN A 32 10.69 -3.50 -0.34
CA ASN A 32 10.47 -2.08 -0.62
C ASN A 32 9.26 -1.59 0.18
N VAL A 33 9.20 -0.28 0.37
CA VAL A 33 8.17 0.36 1.18
C VAL A 33 7.50 1.45 0.36
N LEU A 34 6.17 1.40 0.35
CA LEU A 34 5.34 2.43 -0.29
C LEU A 34 4.56 3.19 0.76
N HIS A 35 4.34 4.45 0.50
CA HIS A 35 3.49 5.31 1.30
C HIS A 35 2.30 5.74 0.45
N TRP A 36 1.11 5.68 1.04
CA TRP A 36 -0.13 5.98 0.35
C TRP A 36 -0.89 7.09 1.04
N ASN A 37 -1.43 8.01 0.23
CA ASN A 37 -2.50 8.91 0.65
C ASN A 37 -3.68 8.62 -0.26
N MET A 38 -4.84 8.34 0.33
CA MET A 38 -6.03 7.92 -0.40
C MET A 38 -7.21 8.78 0.01
N ALA A 39 -7.90 9.31 -0.98
CA ALA A 39 -9.15 10.04 -0.73
C ALA A 39 -10.23 9.08 -0.24
N ASP A 40 -11.22 9.62 0.46
CA ASP A 40 -12.39 8.85 0.90
C ASP A 40 -12.99 8.08 -0.27
N GLN A 41 -13.33 6.81 -0.04
CA GLN A 41 -13.97 5.91 -1.00
C GLN A 41 -13.09 5.48 -2.18
N SER A 42 -11.82 5.87 -2.20
CA SER A 42 -10.93 5.39 -3.25
C SER A 42 -10.69 3.90 -3.11
N VAL A 43 -10.49 3.22 -4.24
CA VAL A 43 -10.49 1.77 -4.32
C VAL A 43 -9.19 1.29 -4.93
N VAL A 44 -8.58 0.28 -4.29
CA VAL A 44 -7.57 -0.57 -4.92
C VAL A 44 -8.26 -1.91 -5.13
N GLY A 45 -8.52 -2.27 -6.39
CA GLY A 45 -9.27 -3.47 -6.72
C GLY A 45 -8.58 -4.75 -6.31
N MET A 46 -9.35 -5.83 -6.30
CA MET A 46 -8.81 -7.15 -5.95
C MET A 46 -7.70 -7.55 -6.91
N HIS A 47 -6.59 -7.99 -6.36
CA HIS A 47 -5.42 -8.40 -7.13
C HIS A 47 -4.58 -9.39 -6.32
N THR A 48 -3.63 -10.05 -6.98
CA THR A 48 -2.68 -10.94 -6.33
C THR A 48 -1.27 -10.58 -6.75
N HIS A 49 -0.30 -10.93 -5.93
CA HIS A 49 1.11 -10.84 -6.26
C HIS A 49 1.89 -11.84 -5.41
N PRO A 50 3.09 -12.25 -5.86
CA PRO A 50 3.86 -13.25 -5.12
C PRO A 50 4.52 -12.72 -3.86
N GLN A 51 4.56 -11.40 -3.69
CA GLN A 51 5.16 -10.81 -2.51
C GLN A 51 4.23 -10.92 -1.31
N GLU A 52 4.83 -11.12 -0.14
CA GLU A 52 4.17 -10.90 1.14
C GLU A 52 4.04 -9.40 1.35
N GLN A 53 2.93 -8.95 1.93
CA GLN A 53 2.69 -7.52 2.13
C GLN A 53 2.26 -7.26 3.56
N PHE A 54 3.01 -6.41 4.25
CA PHE A 54 2.62 -5.89 5.56
C PHE A 54 2.20 -4.43 5.40
N GLY A 55 1.11 -4.04 6.06
CA GLY A 55 0.68 -2.65 6.03
C GLY A 55 0.32 -2.13 7.40
N LEU A 56 0.47 -0.81 7.55
CA LEU A 56 0.10 -0.10 8.78
C LEU A 56 -0.74 1.11 8.40
N VAL A 57 -1.92 1.21 9.00
CA VAL A 57 -2.80 2.37 8.82
C VAL A 57 -2.34 3.48 9.75
N ILE A 58 -2.00 4.63 9.18
CA ILE A 58 -1.53 5.79 9.94
C ILE A 58 -2.69 6.72 10.26
N LYS A 59 -3.60 6.92 9.30
CA LYS A 59 -4.72 7.82 9.43
C LYS A 59 -5.89 7.25 8.64
N GLY A 60 -7.12 7.49 9.10
CA GLY A 60 -8.31 6.98 8.41
C GLY A 60 -8.49 5.50 8.61
N GLY A 61 -8.81 4.79 7.55
CA GLY A 61 -9.03 3.35 7.62
C GLY A 61 -9.36 2.74 6.29
N PHE A 62 -9.55 1.42 6.30
CA PHE A 62 -9.89 0.63 5.12
C PHE A 62 -10.99 -0.37 5.42
N LYS A 63 -11.81 -0.63 4.42
CA LYS A 63 -12.43 -1.95 4.27
C LYS A 63 -11.46 -2.77 3.46
N LEU A 64 -10.89 -3.80 4.07
CA LEU A 64 -9.85 -4.64 3.48
C LEU A 64 -10.40 -6.04 3.27
N THR A 65 -10.36 -6.51 2.03
CA THR A 65 -10.71 -7.89 1.72
C THR A 65 -9.42 -8.68 1.53
N ILE A 66 -9.26 -9.78 2.26
CA ILE A 66 -8.15 -10.72 2.10
C ILE A 66 -8.79 -12.09 1.89
N GLY A 67 -8.56 -12.67 0.70
CA GLY A 67 -9.25 -13.89 0.31
C GLY A 67 -10.75 -13.66 0.25
N ASP A 68 -11.50 -14.38 1.08
CA ASP A 68 -12.95 -14.22 1.20
C ASP A 68 -13.36 -13.54 2.51
N GLN A 69 -12.40 -12.98 3.27
CA GLN A 69 -12.67 -12.33 4.55
C GLN A 69 -12.63 -10.83 4.39
N LEU A 70 -13.60 -10.14 4.99
CA LEU A 70 -13.67 -8.69 4.99
C LEU A 70 -13.35 -8.16 6.38
N TYR A 71 -12.44 -7.21 6.44
CA TYR A 71 -12.01 -6.57 7.69
C TYR A 71 -12.21 -5.06 7.57
N GLU A 72 -12.52 -4.43 8.69
CA GLU A 72 -12.55 -2.98 8.77
C GLU A 72 -11.45 -2.54 9.71
N LEU A 73 -10.49 -1.76 9.18
CA LEU A 73 -9.32 -1.31 9.91
C LEU A 73 -9.35 0.20 10.08
N LYS A 74 -8.72 0.68 11.13
CA LYS A 74 -8.60 2.10 11.43
C LYS A 74 -7.18 2.42 11.85
N ALA A 75 -6.89 3.70 12.02
CA ALA A 75 -5.54 4.17 12.38
C ALA A 75 -4.98 3.37 13.56
N GLY A 76 -3.74 2.92 13.39
CA GLY A 76 -3.05 2.08 14.37
C GLY A 76 -3.15 0.59 14.08
N ASP A 77 -4.10 0.16 13.25
CA ASP A 77 -4.24 -1.25 12.90
C ASP A 77 -3.28 -1.63 11.78
N ALA A 78 -2.89 -2.89 11.77
CA ALA A 78 -1.96 -3.41 10.76
C ALA A 78 -2.54 -4.67 10.11
N TYR A 79 -2.00 -5.03 8.96
CA TYR A 79 -2.41 -6.22 8.25
C TYR A 79 -1.22 -6.91 7.60
N LEU A 80 -1.36 -8.21 7.40
CA LEU A 80 -0.39 -9.02 6.68
C LEU A 80 -1.14 -9.81 5.62
N VAL A 81 -0.78 -9.59 4.37
CA VAL A 81 -1.36 -10.33 3.25
C VAL A 81 -0.34 -11.37 2.81
N PRO A 82 -0.67 -12.67 2.93
CA PRO A 82 0.23 -13.72 2.48
C PRO A 82 0.46 -13.67 0.97
N ALA A 83 1.56 -14.27 0.53
CA ALA A 83 1.86 -14.38 -0.90
C ALA A 83 0.69 -15.01 -1.65
N ASP A 84 0.36 -14.46 -2.80
CA ASP A 84 -0.61 -15.00 -3.76
C ASP A 84 -2.06 -15.02 -3.28
N VAL A 85 -2.37 -14.42 -2.13
CA VAL A 85 -3.75 -14.33 -1.65
C VAL A 85 -4.41 -13.08 -2.24
N PRO A 86 -5.57 -13.21 -2.88
CA PRO A 86 -6.28 -12.05 -3.44
C PRO A 86 -6.65 -11.06 -2.35
N HIS A 87 -6.49 -9.78 -2.65
CA HIS A 87 -6.82 -8.73 -1.68
C HIS A 87 -7.15 -7.42 -2.38
N GLY A 88 -7.89 -6.57 -1.68
CA GLY A 88 -8.26 -5.25 -2.17
C GLY A 88 -8.70 -4.35 -1.03
N PHE A 89 -8.75 -3.04 -1.29
CA PHE A 89 -8.99 -2.03 -0.26
C PHE A 89 -10.02 -1.01 -0.75
N VAL A 90 -10.82 -0.52 0.20
CA VAL A 90 -11.65 0.69 -0.02
C VAL A 90 -11.36 1.62 1.15
N ALA A 91 -10.94 2.86 0.85
CA ALA A 91 -10.61 3.84 1.89
C ALA A 91 -11.88 4.33 2.59
N ILE A 92 -11.81 4.44 3.91
CA ILE A 92 -12.87 5.00 4.74
C ILE A 92 -12.35 6.33 5.29
N GLY A 93 -12.86 7.43 4.72
CA GLY A 93 -12.31 8.75 4.97
C GLY A 93 -10.97 8.92 4.27
N GLU A 94 -10.35 10.09 4.46
CA GLU A 94 -8.99 10.30 3.98
C GLU A 94 -8.06 9.36 4.74
N THR A 95 -7.29 8.55 4.00
CA THR A 95 -6.50 7.48 4.59
C THR A 95 -5.04 7.62 4.22
N GLU A 96 -4.19 7.39 5.21
CA GLU A 96 -2.75 7.34 5.02
C GLU A 96 -2.25 6.01 5.57
N ALA A 97 -1.42 5.33 4.78
CA ALA A 97 -0.91 4.01 5.14
C ALA A 97 0.46 3.77 4.52
N ILE A 98 1.22 2.86 5.11
CA ILE A 98 2.44 2.36 4.51
C ILE A 98 2.31 0.86 4.27
N ASP A 99 2.93 0.38 3.19
CA ASP A 99 3.01 -1.03 2.85
C ASP A 99 4.44 -1.44 2.63
N VAL A 100 4.80 -2.59 3.18
CA VAL A 100 6.11 -3.23 2.99
C VAL A 100 5.90 -4.48 2.17
N PHE A 101 6.66 -4.62 1.08
CA PHE A 101 6.61 -5.80 0.22
C PHE A 101 7.93 -6.57 0.30
N ALA A 102 7.84 -7.88 0.44
CA ALA A 102 9.00 -8.77 0.47
C ALA A 102 8.67 -10.08 -0.26
N PRO A 103 9.47 -10.47 -1.27
CA PRO A 103 10.56 -9.72 -1.89
C PRO A 103 10.05 -8.45 -2.57
N LYS A 104 10.96 -7.66 -3.11
CA LYS A 104 10.61 -6.36 -3.69
C LYS A 104 9.50 -6.48 -4.74
N LYS A 105 8.57 -5.52 -4.70
CA LYS A 105 7.50 -5.40 -5.69
C LYS A 105 7.78 -4.16 -6.54
N SER A 106 8.04 -4.36 -7.81
CA SER A 106 8.34 -3.26 -8.74
C SER A 106 7.18 -3.00 -9.71
N GLU A 107 6.22 -3.92 -9.80
CA GLU A 107 5.07 -3.77 -10.68
C GLU A 107 3.79 -3.74 -9.87
N PHE A 108 2.90 -2.85 -10.23
CA PHE A 108 1.58 -2.72 -9.59
C PHE A 108 0.51 -2.81 -10.67
N PRO A 109 -0.73 -3.23 -10.33
CA PRO A 109 -1.78 -3.42 -11.33
C PRO A 109 -2.02 -2.20 -12.21
N TRP A 110 -1.89 -1.01 -11.62
CA TRP A 110 -2.13 0.24 -12.32
C TRP A 110 -0.94 0.71 -13.16
N ASP A 111 0.22 0.07 -13.03
CA ASP A 111 1.40 0.41 -13.83
C ASP A 111 1.37 -0.26 -15.21
N LYS A 112 0.52 -1.23 -15.39
CA LYS A 112 0.42 -1.95 -16.66
C LYS A 112 -0.42 -1.16 -17.66
N LYS A 113 0.06 -1.14 -18.85
CA LYS A 113 -0.63 -0.46 -19.97
C LYS A 113 -1.30 -1.46 -20.88
#